data_8a64ac286df9841e02fcdbcaa1c7cbc1
#
_entry.id   8a64ac286df9841e02fcdbcaa1c7cbc1
#
_cell.length_a   1.000
_cell.length_b   1.000
_cell.length_c   1.000
_cell.angle_alpha   90.00
_cell.angle_beta   90.00
_cell.angle_gamma   90.00
#
_symmetry.space_group_name_H-M   'P 1'
#
loop_
_entity.id
_entity.type
_entity.pdbx_description
1 polymer ?
#
loop_
_entity_poly.entity_id
_entity_poly.type
_entity_poly.pdbx_seq_one_letter_code
_entity_poly.pdbx_strand_id
1 'polypeptide(L)'
;THDTLKNIMTIPVSMPDVLGAKLFWVGILTVLLGIYSVGVTLITGLAVGLSGLTAEVFFHGGTQIVLAGLTTYMVCMPLILIFGQIRGAYLGGSILAFFLGYSMMFFKGGILASIYPFSAALLLVGFDMSEYAGTTTAPNSLLAVIGVGIMVLWAVLLLVMSSNKKEMKARKQTKAKGRGKRAVRRKGR
;
A
#
# COMPACT_ATOMS: atom_id res chain seq x y z
N THR A 1 23.11 5.29 6.12
CA THR A 1 21.67 5.26 6.45
C THR A 1 21.36 5.66 7.90
N HIS A 2 22.37 5.71 8.79
CA HIS A 2 22.17 6.11 10.20
C HIS A 2 21.99 7.63 10.38
N ASP A 3 22.56 8.45 9.51
CA ASP A 3 22.56 9.90 9.65
C ASP A 3 21.29 10.58 9.14
N THR A 4 20.63 10.00 8.16
CA THR A 4 19.36 10.53 7.61
C THR A 4 18.23 10.56 8.64
N LEU A 5 18.15 9.57 9.53
CA LEU A 5 17.13 9.55 10.59
C LEU A 5 17.43 10.55 11.72
N LYS A 6 18.72 10.81 12.03
CA LYS A 6 19.11 11.87 13.00
C LYS A 6 18.79 13.25 12.45
N ASN A 7 19.05 13.48 11.17
CA ASN A 7 18.78 14.78 10.52
C ASN A 7 17.28 15.07 10.40
N ILE A 8 16.44 14.06 10.17
CA ILE A 8 14.97 14.23 10.17
C ILE A 8 14.43 14.50 11.59
N MET A 9 15.12 14.05 12.64
CA MET A 9 14.71 14.34 14.03
C MET A 9 14.96 15.79 14.47
N THR A 10 15.81 16.54 13.77
CA THR A 10 16.05 17.96 14.02
C THR A 10 15.04 18.88 13.35
N ILE A 11 14.31 18.40 12.35
CA ILE A 11 13.25 19.14 11.68
C ILE A 11 11.91 18.84 12.41
N PRO A 12 11.06 19.84 12.69
CA PRO A 12 9.78 19.66 13.38
C PRO A 12 8.72 19.03 12.45
N VAL A 13 9.05 17.92 11.80
CA VAL A 13 8.12 17.17 10.94
C VAL A 13 7.52 16.00 11.72
N SER A 14 6.20 15.83 11.61
CA SER A 14 5.53 14.72 12.28
C SER A 14 5.80 13.38 11.56
N MET A 15 5.75 12.24 12.28
CA MET A 15 5.93 10.92 11.66
C MET A 15 4.84 10.59 10.64
N PRO A 16 3.56 10.94 10.89
CA PRO A 16 2.51 10.75 9.91
C PRO A 16 2.78 11.48 8.60
N ASP A 17 3.32 12.71 8.67
CA ASP A 17 3.64 13.49 7.47
C ASP A 17 4.74 12.79 6.64
N VAL A 18 5.77 12.27 7.30
CA VAL A 18 6.84 11.50 6.63
C VAL A 18 6.30 10.22 6.00
N LEU A 19 5.42 9.50 6.71
CA LEU A 19 4.81 8.27 6.20
C LEU A 19 3.81 8.58 5.08
N GLY A 20 3.02 9.64 5.23
CA GLY A 20 2.10 10.13 4.20
C GLY A 20 2.82 10.54 2.93
N ALA A 21 3.91 11.30 3.04
CA ALA A 21 4.75 11.68 1.92
C ALA A 21 5.35 10.45 1.21
N LYS A 22 5.80 9.43 1.96
CA LYS A 22 6.27 8.18 1.37
C LYS A 22 5.18 7.45 0.60
N LEU A 23 3.99 7.33 1.17
CA LEU A 23 2.85 6.74 0.46
C LEU A 23 2.55 7.53 -0.82
N PHE A 24 2.48 8.85 -0.75
CA PHE A 24 2.21 9.68 -1.91
C PHE A 24 3.23 9.43 -3.05
N TRP A 25 4.52 9.42 -2.73
CA TRP A 25 5.56 9.14 -3.72
C TRP A 25 5.48 7.72 -4.29
N VAL A 26 5.20 6.70 -3.46
CA VAL A 26 4.98 5.33 -3.94
C VAL A 26 3.76 5.25 -4.86
N GLY A 27 2.68 5.98 -4.54
CA GLY A 27 1.52 6.08 -5.40
C GLY A 27 1.85 6.66 -6.79
N ILE A 28 2.62 7.77 -6.84
CA ILE A 28 3.10 8.35 -8.11
C ILE A 28 3.93 7.32 -8.89
N LEU A 29 4.88 6.66 -8.22
CA LEU A 29 5.71 5.63 -8.86
C LEU A 29 4.87 4.47 -9.39
N THR A 30 3.81 4.08 -8.70
CA THR A 30 2.89 3.02 -9.16
C THR A 30 2.20 3.43 -10.46
N VAL A 31 1.73 4.67 -10.58
CA VAL A 31 1.13 5.17 -11.83
C VAL A 31 2.15 5.21 -12.97
N LEU A 32 3.35 5.71 -12.70
CA LEU A 32 4.44 5.74 -13.71
C LEU A 32 4.82 4.34 -14.18
N LEU A 33 4.92 3.37 -13.26
CA LEU A 33 5.16 1.97 -13.61
C LEU A 33 4.00 1.36 -14.38
N GLY A 34 2.76 1.72 -14.07
CA GLY A 34 1.57 1.32 -14.83
C GLY A 34 1.66 1.80 -16.28
N ILE A 35 1.96 3.07 -16.50
CA ILE A 35 2.14 3.66 -17.85
C ILE A 35 3.29 2.96 -18.59
N TYR A 36 4.42 2.75 -17.91
CA TYR A 36 5.54 2.01 -18.47
C TYR A 36 5.14 0.59 -18.88
N SER A 37 4.37 -0.12 -18.05
CA SER A 37 3.87 -1.46 -18.33
C SER A 37 2.98 -1.50 -19.58
N VAL A 38 2.13 -0.50 -19.78
CA VAL A 38 1.32 -0.37 -21.01
C VAL A 38 2.23 -0.26 -22.23
N GLY A 39 3.27 0.56 -22.17
CA GLY A 39 4.24 0.71 -23.27
C GLY A 39 4.98 -0.60 -23.58
N VAL A 40 5.46 -1.30 -22.56
CA VAL A 40 6.14 -2.59 -22.71
C VAL A 40 5.20 -3.65 -23.28
N THR A 41 3.96 -3.73 -22.79
CA THR A 41 2.95 -4.67 -23.28
C THR A 41 2.64 -4.43 -24.76
N LEU A 42 2.51 -3.15 -25.17
CA LEU A 42 2.29 -2.80 -26.57
C LEU A 42 3.46 -3.22 -27.45
N ILE A 43 4.70 -2.88 -27.07
CA ILE A 43 5.90 -3.22 -27.84
C ILE A 43 6.03 -4.73 -27.97
N THR A 44 5.86 -5.45 -26.87
CA THR A 44 5.94 -6.92 -26.87
C THR A 44 4.84 -7.53 -27.71
N GLY A 45 3.60 -7.03 -27.60
CA GLY A 45 2.47 -7.51 -28.39
C GLY A 45 2.70 -7.34 -29.90
N LEU A 46 3.20 -6.17 -30.32
CA LEU A 46 3.54 -5.91 -31.73
C LEU A 46 4.69 -6.81 -32.21
N ALA A 47 5.70 -7.04 -31.37
CA ALA A 47 6.84 -7.91 -31.72
C ALA A 47 6.43 -9.38 -31.91
N VAL A 48 5.44 -9.85 -31.16
CA VAL A 48 4.88 -11.22 -31.27
C VAL A 48 3.84 -11.32 -32.40
N GLY A 49 3.48 -10.21 -33.06
CA GLY A 49 2.53 -10.20 -34.17
C GLY A 49 1.08 -10.13 -33.71
N LEU A 50 0.77 -9.40 -32.64
CA LEU A 50 -0.60 -9.20 -32.15
C LEU A 50 -1.47 -8.61 -33.27
N SER A 51 -2.47 -9.38 -33.73
CA SER A 51 -3.47 -8.95 -34.70
C SER A 51 -4.73 -8.44 -33.97
N GLY A 52 -5.40 -7.43 -34.56
CA GLY A 52 -6.65 -6.90 -34.00
C GLY A 52 -6.51 -5.83 -32.93
N LEU A 53 -5.34 -5.21 -32.79
CA LEU A 53 -5.14 -4.08 -31.90
C LEU A 53 -5.89 -2.85 -32.45
N THR A 54 -7.06 -2.57 -31.90
CA THR A 54 -7.81 -1.34 -32.16
C THR A 54 -7.48 -0.28 -31.11
N ALA A 55 -7.72 1.00 -31.42
CA ALA A 55 -7.54 2.07 -30.45
C ALA A 55 -8.38 1.87 -29.18
N GLU A 56 -9.60 1.34 -29.33
CA GLU A 56 -10.48 1.03 -28.21
C GLU A 56 -9.88 -0.02 -27.28
N VAL A 57 -9.39 -1.15 -27.82
CA VAL A 57 -8.72 -2.22 -27.04
C VAL A 57 -7.47 -1.68 -26.34
N PHE A 58 -6.70 -0.84 -27.02
CA PHE A 58 -5.49 -0.24 -26.44
C PHE A 58 -5.82 0.68 -25.26
N PHE A 59 -6.77 1.61 -25.43
CA PHE A 59 -7.12 2.53 -24.33
C PHE A 59 -7.82 1.80 -23.18
N HIS A 60 -8.71 0.84 -23.46
CA HIS A 60 -9.37 0.05 -22.44
C HIS A 60 -8.37 -0.80 -21.65
N GLY A 61 -7.54 -1.58 -22.33
CA GLY A 61 -6.52 -2.41 -21.66
C GLY A 61 -5.44 -1.57 -20.96
N GLY A 62 -5.02 -0.46 -21.57
CA GLY A 62 -4.06 0.45 -20.96
C GLY A 62 -4.56 1.09 -19.65
N THR A 63 -5.79 1.59 -19.64
CA THR A 63 -6.42 2.12 -18.42
C THR A 63 -6.61 1.04 -17.38
N GLN A 64 -6.98 -0.17 -17.79
CA GLN A 64 -7.13 -1.32 -16.89
C GLN A 64 -5.81 -1.68 -16.20
N ILE A 65 -4.68 -1.70 -16.91
CA ILE A 65 -3.35 -1.97 -16.34
C ILE A 65 -2.97 -0.91 -15.30
N VAL A 66 -3.14 0.37 -15.63
CA VAL A 66 -2.79 1.48 -14.70
C VAL A 66 -3.68 1.45 -13.45
N LEU A 67 -4.98 1.26 -13.62
CA LEU A 67 -5.93 1.18 -12.51
C LEU A 67 -5.71 -0.07 -11.66
N ALA A 68 -5.37 -1.23 -12.25
CA ALA A 68 -5.01 -2.44 -11.51
C ALA A 68 -3.77 -2.21 -10.62
N GLY A 69 -2.76 -1.51 -11.12
CA GLY A 69 -1.62 -1.08 -10.32
C GLY A 69 -2.04 -0.21 -9.15
N LEU A 70 -2.88 0.79 -9.40
CA LEU A 70 -3.33 1.73 -8.36
C LEU A 70 -4.20 1.06 -7.29
N THR A 71 -5.15 0.21 -7.67
CA THR A 71 -5.99 -0.55 -6.72
C THR A 71 -5.16 -1.55 -5.90
N THR A 72 -4.21 -2.24 -6.52
CA THR A 72 -3.26 -3.11 -5.82
C THR A 72 -2.39 -2.32 -4.85
N TYR A 73 -1.92 -1.13 -5.23
CA TYR A 73 -1.20 -0.22 -4.33
C TYR A 73 -2.06 0.14 -3.11
N MET A 74 -3.35 0.47 -3.28
CA MET A 74 -4.26 0.76 -2.16
C MET A 74 -4.35 -0.41 -1.18
N VAL A 75 -4.42 -1.64 -1.68
CA VAL A 75 -4.42 -2.86 -0.86
C VAL A 75 -3.09 -3.06 -0.13
N CYS A 76 -1.98 -2.69 -0.74
CA CYS A 76 -0.64 -2.79 -0.14
C CYS A 76 -0.30 -1.67 0.86
N MET A 77 -1.06 -0.57 0.92
CA MET A 77 -0.78 0.55 1.83
C MET A 77 -0.52 0.14 3.28
N PRO A 78 -1.35 -0.70 3.95
CA PRO A 78 -1.08 -1.08 5.33
C PRO A 78 0.22 -1.88 5.47
N LEU A 79 0.57 -2.73 4.51
CA LEU A 79 1.84 -3.44 4.51
C LEU A 79 3.03 -2.49 4.39
N ILE A 80 2.95 -1.52 3.47
CA ILE A 80 3.97 -0.48 3.30
C ILE A 80 4.17 0.31 4.60
N LEU A 81 3.08 0.66 5.29
CA LEU A 81 3.15 1.38 6.56
C LEU A 81 3.76 0.56 7.69
N ILE A 82 3.41 -0.72 7.81
CA ILE A 82 3.93 -1.60 8.86
C ILE A 82 5.43 -1.85 8.64
N PHE A 83 5.79 -2.37 7.46
CA PHE A 83 7.17 -2.76 7.17
C PHE A 83 8.08 -1.56 6.92
N GLY A 84 7.55 -0.44 6.44
CA GLY A 84 8.29 0.82 6.28
C GLY A 84 8.74 1.47 7.60
N GLN A 85 8.15 1.09 8.73
CA GLN A 85 8.56 1.55 10.06
C GLN A 85 9.64 0.68 10.72
N ILE A 86 9.82 -0.54 10.23
CA ILE A 86 10.76 -1.53 10.79
C ILE A 86 12.05 -1.48 9.96
N ARG A 87 13.18 -1.21 10.61
CA ARG A 87 14.48 -1.14 9.93
C ARG A 87 14.85 -2.49 9.33
N GLY A 88 15.18 -2.52 8.03
CA GLY A 88 15.60 -3.73 7.33
C GLY A 88 14.48 -4.71 6.98
N ALA A 89 13.21 -4.44 7.36
CA ALA A 89 12.10 -5.34 7.12
C ALA A 89 11.43 -5.18 5.74
N TYR A 90 11.91 -4.25 4.91
CA TYR A 90 11.33 -3.98 3.59
C TYR A 90 11.32 -5.22 2.69
N LEU A 91 12.37 -6.04 2.73
CA LEU A 91 12.45 -7.28 1.96
C LEU A 91 11.38 -8.29 2.44
N GLY A 92 11.23 -8.48 3.76
CA GLY A 92 10.18 -9.33 4.33
C GLY A 92 8.78 -8.84 3.97
N GLY A 93 8.56 -7.53 3.97
CA GLY A 93 7.29 -6.92 3.55
C GLY A 93 6.98 -7.17 2.07
N SER A 94 7.97 -7.08 1.20
CA SER A 94 7.82 -7.37 -0.23
C SER A 94 7.50 -8.84 -0.50
N ILE A 95 8.20 -9.75 0.18
CA ILE A 95 7.96 -11.19 0.09
C ILE A 95 6.55 -11.52 0.57
N LEU A 96 6.13 -10.95 1.70
CA LEU A 96 4.77 -11.16 2.23
C LEU A 96 3.71 -10.63 1.26
N ALA A 97 3.89 -9.43 0.71
CA ALA A 97 2.97 -8.85 -0.27
C ALA A 97 2.86 -9.72 -1.54
N PHE A 98 4.00 -10.29 -2.00
CA PHE A 98 4.02 -11.23 -3.12
C PHE A 98 3.20 -12.49 -2.82
N PHE A 99 3.41 -13.13 -1.66
CA PHE A 99 2.65 -14.32 -1.29
C PHE A 99 1.16 -14.03 -1.11
N LEU A 100 0.81 -12.91 -0.50
CA LEU A 100 -0.58 -12.50 -0.37
C LEU A 100 -1.22 -12.20 -1.73
N GLY A 101 -0.50 -11.52 -2.64
CA GLY A 101 -0.97 -11.29 -4.01
C GLY A 101 -1.16 -12.61 -4.76
N TYR A 102 -0.18 -13.51 -4.69
CA TYR A 102 -0.25 -14.81 -5.37
C TYR A 102 -1.36 -15.72 -4.82
N SER A 103 -1.65 -15.62 -3.51
CA SER A 103 -2.67 -16.46 -2.86
C SER A 103 -4.08 -16.27 -3.41
N MET A 104 -4.37 -15.16 -4.11
CA MET A 104 -5.66 -14.96 -4.79
C MET A 104 -5.98 -16.06 -5.81
N MET A 105 -4.96 -16.72 -6.39
CA MET A 105 -5.09 -17.83 -7.33
C MET A 105 -5.75 -19.07 -6.72
N PHE A 106 -5.73 -19.19 -5.39
CA PHE A 106 -6.35 -20.33 -4.69
C PHE A 106 -7.85 -20.13 -4.42
N PHE A 107 -8.36 -18.90 -4.60
CA PHE A 107 -9.76 -18.61 -4.37
C PHE A 107 -10.57 -18.79 -5.67
N LYS A 108 -11.24 -19.94 -5.77
CA LYS A 108 -12.02 -20.35 -6.96
C LYS A 108 -13.38 -19.63 -7.08
N GLY A 109 -13.45 -18.32 -6.80
CA GLY A 109 -14.66 -17.53 -6.96
C GLY A 109 -15.55 -17.41 -5.73
N GLY A 110 -16.75 -16.91 -5.92
CA GLY A 110 -17.72 -16.69 -4.86
C GLY A 110 -17.42 -15.47 -3.97
N ILE A 111 -18.02 -15.48 -2.78
CA ILE A 111 -17.90 -14.39 -1.81
C ILE A 111 -16.44 -14.18 -1.37
N LEU A 112 -15.69 -15.26 -1.19
CA LEU A 112 -14.31 -15.20 -0.70
C LEU A 112 -13.37 -14.50 -1.71
N ALA A 113 -13.48 -14.83 -3.00
CA ALA A 113 -12.73 -14.16 -4.06
C ALA A 113 -13.13 -12.69 -4.21
N SER A 114 -14.40 -12.35 -3.97
CA SER A 114 -14.87 -10.97 -4.06
C SER A 114 -14.41 -10.09 -2.90
N ILE A 115 -14.30 -10.64 -1.68
CA ILE A 115 -13.91 -9.87 -0.48
C ILE A 115 -12.39 -9.87 -0.22
N TYR A 116 -11.66 -10.85 -0.76
CA TYR A 116 -10.22 -10.91 -0.58
C TYR A 116 -9.54 -9.70 -1.23
N PRO A 117 -8.74 -8.90 -0.50
CA PRO A 117 -8.35 -7.57 -0.98
C PRO A 117 -7.60 -7.55 -2.31
N PHE A 118 -6.72 -8.51 -2.58
CA PHE A 118 -5.95 -8.55 -3.81
C PHE A 118 -6.79 -8.95 -5.03
N SER A 119 -7.67 -9.93 -4.90
CA SER A 119 -8.63 -10.27 -5.98
C SER A 119 -9.68 -9.18 -6.14
N ALA A 120 -10.15 -8.58 -5.05
CA ALA A 120 -11.06 -7.44 -5.06
C ALA A 120 -10.50 -6.26 -5.85
N ALA A 121 -9.20 -5.97 -5.70
CA ALA A 121 -8.52 -4.90 -6.44
C ALA A 121 -8.58 -5.12 -7.96
N LEU A 122 -8.42 -6.36 -8.44
CA LEU A 122 -8.51 -6.70 -9.85
C LEU A 122 -9.96 -6.71 -10.35
N LEU A 123 -10.90 -7.22 -9.55
CA LEU A 123 -12.31 -7.22 -9.88
C LEU A 123 -12.89 -5.81 -10.06
N LEU A 124 -12.45 -4.84 -9.25
CA LEU A 124 -12.88 -3.44 -9.36
C LEU A 124 -12.47 -2.79 -10.69
N VAL A 125 -11.41 -3.29 -11.30
CA VAL A 125 -10.91 -2.80 -12.59
C VAL A 125 -11.53 -3.57 -13.77
N GLY A 126 -12.43 -4.51 -13.48
CA GLY A 126 -13.07 -5.35 -14.51
C GLY A 126 -12.13 -6.40 -15.10
N PHE A 127 -11.09 -6.82 -14.35
CA PHE A 127 -10.24 -7.92 -14.80
C PHE A 127 -10.97 -9.24 -14.63
N ASP A 128 -11.11 -9.98 -15.74
CA ASP A 128 -11.73 -11.30 -15.74
C ASP A 128 -10.76 -12.35 -15.19
N MET A 129 -11.06 -12.85 -13.99
CA MET A 129 -10.27 -13.89 -13.34
C MET A 129 -10.75 -15.31 -13.65
N SER A 130 -11.81 -15.47 -14.44
CA SER A 130 -12.41 -16.79 -14.71
C SER A 130 -11.45 -17.76 -15.39
N GLU A 131 -10.62 -17.27 -16.30
CA GLU A 131 -9.61 -18.07 -16.99
C GLU A 131 -8.50 -18.58 -16.04
N TYR A 132 -8.16 -17.80 -15.00
CA TYR A 132 -7.04 -18.12 -14.11
C TYR A 132 -7.46 -18.88 -12.86
N ALA A 133 -8.62 -18.53 -12.31
CA ALA A 133 -9.09 -19.10 -11.04
C ALA A 133 -10.16 -20.17 -11.22
N GLY A 134 -10.63 -20.42 -12.43
CA GLY A 134 -11.72 -21.36 -12.72
C GLY A 134 -13.01 -21.00 -11.97
N THR A 135 -13.31 -19.72 -11.87
CA THR A 135 -14.42 -19.20 -11.08
C THR A 135 -15.75 -19.49 -11.80
N THR A 136 -16.64 -20.19 -11.11
CA THR A 136 -17.99 -20.52 -11.61
C THR A 136 -19.06 -19.51 -11.16
N THR A 137 -18.72 -18.61 -10.23
CA THR A 137 -19.68 -17.67 -9.64
C THR A 137 -19.31 -16.24 -10.02
N ALA A 138 -20.31 -15.49 -10.49
CA ALA A 138 -20.15 -14.07 -10.84
C ALA A 138 -19.58 -13.27 -9.65
N PRO A 139 -18.58 -12.42 -9.89
CA PRO A 139 -17.98 -11.62 -8.83
C PRO A 139 -18.96 -10.54 -8.36
N ASN A 140 -18.95 -10.26 -7.05
CA ASN A 140 -19.77 -9.21 -6.46
C ASN A 140 -18.92 -7.94 -6.28
N SER A 141 -19.18 -6.93 -7.11
CA SER A 141 -18.44 -5.65 -7.07
C SER A 141 -18.62 -4.89 -5.76
N LEU A 142 -19.76 -4.99 -5.08
CA LEU A 142 -19.96 -4.37 -3.77
C LEU A 142 -19.01 -4.97 -2.71
N LEU A 143 -18.87 -6.29 -2.69
CA LEU A 143 -17.94 -6.96 -1.78
C LEU A 143 -16.49 -6.60 -2.11
N ALA A 144 -16.16 -6.39 -3.38
CA ALA A 144 -14.83 -5.95 -3.79
C ALA A 144 -14.52 -4.53 -3.29
N VAL A 145 -15.48 -3.59 -3.39
CA VAL A 145 -15.35 -2.24 -2.81
C VAL A 145 -15.13 -2.33 -1.29
N ILE A 146 -15.86 -3.17 -0.58
CA ILE A 146 -15.70 -3.37 0.85
C ILE A 146 -14.32 -3.93 1.17
N GLY A 147 -13.84 -4.94 0.43
CA GLY A 147 -12.52 -5.55 0.63
C GLY A 147 -11.37 -4.55 0.51
N VAL A 148 -11.36 -3.76 -0.57
CA VAL A 148 -10.36 -2.70 -0.76
C VAL A 148 -10.55 -1.58 0.27
N GLY A 149 -11.81 -1.19 0.56
CA GLY A 149 -12.14 -0.15 1.54
C GLY A 149 -11.62 -0.46 2.94
N ILE A 150 -11.72 -1.72 3.38
CA ILE A 150 -11.17 -2.18 4.67
C ILE A 150 -9.65 -1.96 4.72
N MET A 151 -8.92 -2.24 3.64
CA MET A 151 -7.47 -2.06 3.60
C MET A 151 -7.07 -0.58 3.65
N VAL A 152 -7.79 0.28 2.93
CA VAL A 152 -7.57 1.73 2.97
C VAL A 152 -7.88 2.27 4.38
N LEU A 153 -8.99 1.85 4.98
CA LEU A 153 -9.34 2.23 6.35
C LEU A 153 -8.26 1.80 7.35
N TRP A 154 -7.76 0.57 7.20
CA TRP A 154 -6.66 0.08 8.03
C TRP A 154 -5.38 0.91 7.86
N ALA A 155 -5.04 1.30 6.63
CA ALA A 155 -3.91 2.19 6.38
C ALA A 155 -4.07 3.55 7.08
N VAL A 156 -5.27 4.16 7.01
CA VAL A 156 -5.58 5.42 7.70
C VAL A 156 -5.46 5.25 9.22
N LEU A 157 -6.00 4.18 9.78
CA LEU A 157 -5.87 3.88 11.22
C LEU A 157 -4.40 3.74 11.66
N LEU A 158 -3.56 3.07 10.86
CA LEU A 158 -2.12 2.94 11.14
C LEU A 158 -1.41 4.30 11.12
N LEU A 159 -1.76 5.20 10.19
CA LEU A 159 -1.23 6.56 10.17
C LEU A 159 -1.62 7.35 11.43
N VAL A 160 -2.88 7.31 11.83
CA VAL A 160 -3.38 7.99 13.04
C VAL A 160 -2.71 7.42 14.31
N MET A 161 -2.60 6.09 14.41
CA MET A 161 -1.93 5.43 15.54
C MET A 161 -0.43 5.78 15.63
N SER A 162 0.22 5.97 14.49
CA SER A 162 1.63 6.40 14.43
C SER A 162 1.82 7.82 14.98
N SER A 163 0.84 8.71 14.79
CA SER A 163 0.80 10.06 15.38
C SER A 163 0.73 9.99 16.91
N ASN A 164 -0.23 9.25 17.42
CA ASN A 164 -0.51 9.18 18.86
C ASN A 164 0.66 8.58 19.67
N LYS A 165 1.40 7.61 19.10
CA LYS A 165 2.58 7.01 19.75
C LYS A 165 3.69 8.01 20.00
N LYS A 166 3.90 9.00 19.13
CA LYS A 166 4.93 10.04 19.31
C LYS A 166 4.53 11.05 20.37
N GLU A 167 3.29 11.50 20.37
CA GLU A 167 2.81 12.43 21.37
C GLU A 167 2.91 11.84 22.79
N MET A 168 2.56 10.56 22.95
CA MET A 168 2.72 9.88 24.23
C MET A 168 4.20 9.75 24.68
N LYS A 169 5.12 9.47 23.74
CA LYS A 169 6.56 9.42 24.05
C LYS A 169 7.10 10.81 24.42
N ALA A 170 6.72 11.86 23.69
CA ALA A 170 7.11 13.23 23.99
C ALA A 170 6.60 13.69 25.36
N ARG A 171 5.32 13.41 25.68
CA ARG A 171 4.75 13.71 27.02
C ARG A 171 5.45 12.96 28.15
N LYS A 172 5.84 11.68 27.94
CA LYS A 172 6.60 10.92 28.93
C LYS A 172 7.99 11.49 29.17
N GLN A 173 8.70 11.91 28.12
CA GLN A 173 10.02 12.55 28.23
C GLN A 173 9.97 13.90 28.93
N THR A 174 8.97 14.72 28.64
CA THR A 174 8.77 16.02 29.30
C THR A 174 8.46 15.84 30.79
N LYS A 175 7.61 14.86 31.14
CA LYS A 175 7.33 14.51 32.55
C LYS A 175 8.57 14.00 33.30
N ALA A 176 9.41 13.18 32.64
CA ALA A 176 10.65 12.67 33.23
C ALA A 176 11.68 13.78 33.48
N LYS A 177 11.89 14.69 32.51
CA LYS A 177 12.73 15.86 32.64
C LYS A 177 12.24 16.83 33.76
N GLY A 178 10.93 17.03 33.85
CA GLY A 178 10.33 17.87 34.90
C GLY A 178 10.51 17.28 36.30
N ARG A 179 10.40 15.95 36.45
CA ARG A 179 10.69 15.27 37.73
C ARG A 179 12.16 15.32 38.11
N GLY A 180 13.08 15.16 37.18
CA GLY A 180 14.53 15.29 37.44
C GLY A 180 14.92 16.68 37.92
N LYS A 181 14.40 17.74 37.28
CA LYS A 181 14.65 19.13 37.71
C LYS A 181 14.09 19.43 39.12
N ARG A 182 12.92 18.88 39.49
CA ARG A 182 12.37 19.05 40.86
C ARG A 182 13.17 18.28 41.91
N ALA A 183 13.70 17.10 41.60
CA ALA A 183 14.51 16.30 42.50
C ALA A 183 15.86 17.00 42.80
N VAL A 184 16.52 17.56 41.78
CA VAL A 184 17.77 18.34 41.98
C VAL A 184 17.55 19.58 42.82
N ARG A 185 16.43 20.31 42.60
CA ARG A 185 16.11 21.51 43.38
C ARG A 185 15.76 21.23 44.86
N ARG A 186 15.34 20.01 45.20
CA ARG A 186 15.06 19.56 46.58
C ARG A 186 16.34 19.14 47.33
N LYS A 187 17.38 18.67 46.62
CA LYS A 187 18.66 18.28 47.22
C LYS A 187 19.61 19.45 47.45
N GLY A 188 19.36 20.62 46.87
CA GLY A 188 20.18 21.82 47.00
C GLY A 188 19.62 22.85 47.98
N ARG A 189 18.64 22.47 48.79
CA ARG A 189 18.18 23.19 50.01
C ARG A 189 18.45 22.35 51.25
#